data_dabf7e1f3c6ba02acfae6131e30c3b05
#
_entry.id   dabf7e1f3c6ba02acfae6131e30c3b05
#
_cell.length_a   1.000
_cell.length_b   1.000
_cell.length_c   1.000
_cell.angle_alpha   90.00
_cell.angle_beta   90.00
_cell.angle_gamma   90.00
#
_symmetry.space_group_name_H-M   'P 1'
#
loop_
_entity.id
_entity.type
_entity.pdbx_description
1 polymer ?
#
loop_
_entity_poly.entity_id
_entity_poly.type
_entity_poly.pdbx_seq_one_letter_code
_entity_poly.pdbx_strand_id
1 'polypeptide(L)'
;MLFRSDRADAIVSHYYWIDSLKESGLALALTSPQEKPVAQFHAKDGVIYTVNASSAGKAEREGESTLWLRDNEDTLLASLTFSVARSNGQQVMVIGGLQGPRRSVTRDVIKLATRACHGLFPKRVLMEVLFQLAARSSVRAIFAVSDEGHVFRALRYRLSKGRHFHASYDEFWASLDGKKLSAFCWQLPLQMARKSLEEIASKKRAEYRRRFELLDEIEASVKSHF
;
A
#
# COMPACT_ATOMS: atom_id res chain seq x y z
N MET A 1 -12.74 14.81 -9.37
CA MET A 1 -13.56 13.77 -10.03
C MET A 1 -13.04 13.67 -11.46
N LEU A 2 -12.38 12.56 -11.81
CA LEU A 2 -11.90 12.35 -13.17
C LEU A 2 -13.11 12.22 -14.10
N PHE A 3 -13.09 12.89 -15.25
CA PHE A 3 -14.08 12.68 -16.30
C PHE A 3 -14.01 11.23 -16.77
N ARG A 4 -15.05 10.74 -17.49
CA ARG A 4 -15.07 9.33 -17.97
C ARG A 4 -13.86 9.01 -18.86
N SER A 5 -13.40 9.95 -19.69
CA SER A 5 -12.19 9.85 -20.51
C SER A 5 -10.94 9.65 -19.65
N ASP A 6 -10.76 10.46 -18.60
CA ASP A 6 -9.56 10.38 -17.74
C ASP A 6 -9.49 9.06 -16.99
N ARG A 7 -10.63 8.45 -16.64
CA ARG A 7 -10.68 7.14 -16.02
C ARG A 7 -10.28 6.03 -16.99
N ALA A 8 -10.74 6.09 -18.24
CA ALA A 8 -10.35 5.13 -19.27
C ALA A 8 -8.84 5.20 -19.53
N ASP A 9 -8.29 6.42 -19.64
CA ASP A 9 -6.86 6.64 -19.84
C ASP A 9 -6.03 6.14 -18.65
N ALA A 10 -6.53 6.29 -17.43
CA ALA A 10 -5.87 5.75 -16.23
C ALA A 10 -5.85 4.22 -16.23
N ILE A 11 -6.97 3.57 -16.61
CA ILE A 11 -7.04 2.10 -16.72
C ILE A 11 -6.04 1.61 -17.78
N VAL A 12 -6.08 2.18 -18.98
CA VAL A 12 -5.16 1.83 -20.07
C VAL A 12 -3.71 2.03 -19.65
N SER A 13 -3.39 3.14 -18.99
CA SER A 13 -2.04 3.44 -18.50
C SER A 13 -1.57 2.42 -17.47
N HIS A 14 -2.46 1.94 -16.59
CA HIS A 14 -2.13 0.93 -15.59
C HIS A 14 -1.73 -0.39 -16.23
N TYR A 15 -2.49 -0.87 -17.20
CA TYR A 15 -2.17 -2.12 -17.88
C TYR A 15 -0.92 -2.00 -18.77
N TYR A 16 -0.67 -0.86 -19.43
CA TYR A 16 0.62 -0.61 -20.09
C TYR A 16 1.81 -0.62 -19.12
N TRP A 17 1.61 -0.10 -17.90
CA TRP A 17 2.63 -0.19 -16.88
C TRP A 17 2.87 -1.64 -16.47
N ILE A 18 1.83 -2.45 -16.26
CA ILE A 18 1.99 -3.89 -15.96
C ILE A 18 2.72 -4.61 -17.09
N ASP A 19 2.37 -4.36 -18.34
CA ASP A 19 3.06 -4.94 -19.51
C ASP A 19 4.55 -4.56 -19.53
N SER A 20 4.90 -3.36 -19.05
CA SER A 20 6.30 -2.92 -18.95
C SER A 20 7.12 -3.66 -17.89
N LEU A 21 6.46 -4.33 -16.94
CA LEU A 21 7.12 -5.20 -15.96
C LEU A 21 7.60 -6.52 -16.59
N LYS A 22 7.35 -6.73 -17.88
CA LYS A 22 7.62 -7.96 -18.65
C LYS A 22 7.03 -9.17 -17.97
N GLU A 23 7.15 -10.33 -18.41
CA GLU A 23 6.55 -11.58 -17.90
C GLU A 23 6.96 -11.94 -16.44
N SER A 24 7.05 -10.95 -15.56
CA SER A 24 7.41 -11.12 -14.16
C SER A 24 6.28 -11.77 -13.36
N GLY A 25 6.64 -12.45 -12.27
CA GLY A 25 5.66 -12.98 -11.32
C GLY A 25 4.74 -11.90 -10.77
N LEU A 26 5.25 -10.67 -10.64
CA LEU A 26 4.49 -9.50 -10.23
C LEU A 26 3.41 -9.10 -11.25
N ALA A 27 3.72 -9.06 -12.55
CA ALA A 27 2.76 -8.73 -13.60
C ALA A 27 1.58 -9.72 -13.59
N LEU A 28 1.89 -11.01 -13.48
CA LEU A 28 0.88 -12.07 -13.35
C LEU A 28 0.02 -11.93 -12.09
N ALA A 29 0.61 -11.52 -10.96
CA ALA A 29 -0.11 -11.32 -9.72
C ALA A 29 -1.07 -10.12 -9.81
N LEU A 30 -0.60 -8.98 -10.33
CA LEU A 30 -1.38 -7.74 -10.43
C LEU A 30 -2.61 -7.84 -11.35
N THR A 31 -2.56 -8.75 -12.35
CA THR A 31 -3.68 -8.99 -13.28
C THR A 31 -4.58 -10.17 -12.87
N SER A 32 -4.14 -10.99 -11.92
CA SER A 32 -4.90 -12.14 -11.46
C SER A 32 -6.15 -11.72 -10.69
N PRO A 33 -7.33 -12.33 -10.93
CA PRO A 33 -8.50 -12.13 -10.10
C PRO A 33 -8.36 -12.78 -8.71
N GLN A 34 -7.38 -13.67 -8.54
CA GLN A 34 -7.04 -14.36 -7.30
C GLN A 34 -5.78 -13.77 -6.70
N GLU A 35 -5.71 -13.71 -5.39
CA GLU A 35 -4.52 -13.28 -4.67
C GLU A 35 -3.33 -14.21 -4.98
N LYS A 36 -2.18 -13.62 -5.33
CA LYS A 36 -0.91 -14.32 -5.54
C LYS A 36 0.19 -13.66 -4.72
N PRO A 37 1.10 -14.42 -4.10
CA PRO A 37 2.16 -13.86 -3.29
C PRO A 37 3.13 -13.03 -4.13
N VAL A 38 3.51 -11.86 -3.60
CA VAL A 38 4.49 -10.95 -4.20
C VAL A 38 5.57 -10.54 -3.21
N ALA A 39 5.39 -10.83 -1.93
CA ALA A 39 6.43 -10.74 -0.91
C ALA A 39 6.07 -11.64 0.27
N GLN A 40 7.10 -12.23 0.88
CA GLN A 40 7.01 -12.94 2.15
C GLN A 40 8.17 -12.51 3.04
N PHE A 41 7.92 -12.43 4.34
CA PHE A 41 8.96 -12.07 5.31
C PHE A 41 8.69 -12.71 6.66
N HIS A 42 9.76 -12.91 7.43
CA HIS A 42 9.70 -13.46 8.78
C HIS A 42 9.60 -12.32 9.79
N ALA A 43 8.55 -12.34 10.59
CA ALA A 43 8.42 -11.47 11.73
C ALA A 43 9.08 -12.10 12.97
N LYS A 44 8.92 -11.48 14.11
CA LYS A 44 9.40 -12.01 15.39
C LYS A 44 8.88 -13.43 15.61
N ASP A 45 9.73 -14.27 16.20
CA ASP A 45 9.42 -15.67 16.54
C ASP A 45 9.15 -16.57 15.30
N GLY A 46 9.63 -16.15 14.12
CA GLY A 46 9.58 -16.94 12.88
C GLY A 46 8.18 -16.97 12.23
N VAL A 47 7.24 -16.12 12.69
CA VAL A 47 5.93 -16.00 12.07
C VAL A 47 6.07 -15.41 10.67
N ILE A 48 5.51 -16.09 9.67
CA ILE A 48 5.55 -15.65 8.27
C ILE A 48 4.35 -14.77 7.96
N TYR A 49 4.62 -13.62 7.38
CA TYR A 49 3.62 -12.74 6.80
C TYR A 49 3.75 -12.74 5.28
N THR A 50 2.62 -12.70 4.60
CA THR A 50 2.59 -12.71 3.13
C THR A 50 1.87 -11.46 2.62
N VAL A 51 2.50 -10.78 1.66
CA VAL A 51 1.81 -9.78 0.85
C VAL A 51 1.45 -10.42 -0.47
N ASN A 52 0.16 -10.49 -0.72
CA ASN A 52 -0.38 -10.93 -2.01
C ASN A 52 -0.74 -9.73 -2.87
N ALA A 53 -0.78 -9.93 -4.18
CA ALA A 53 -1.37 -8.98 -5.12
C ALA A 53 -2.50 -9.64 -5.92
N SER A 54 -3.44 -8.82 -6.37
CA SER A 54 -4.48 -9.21 -7.31
C SER A 54 -4.95 -8.00 -8.13
N SER A 55 -5.72 -8.23 -9.19
CA SER A 55 -6.58 -7.19 -9.74
C SER A 55 -7.54 -6.68 -8.66
N ALA A 56 -8.02 -5.43 -8.80
CA ALA A 56 -8.77 -4.77 -7.72
C ALA A 56 -10.09 -5.45 -7.33
N GLY A 57 -10.72 -6.18 -8.24
CA GLY A 57 -11.97 -6.89 -7.98
C GLY A 57 -13.03 -5.99 -7.34
N LYS A 58 -13.40 -6.26 -6.08
CA LYS A 58 -14.41 -5.47 -5.34
C LYS A 58 -13.98 -4.04 -5.03
N ALA A 59 -12.67 -3.73 -5.13
CA ALA A 59 -12.10 -2.41 -4.90
C ALA A 59 -11.87 -1.60 -6.19
N GLU A 60 -12.44 -2.00 -7.32
CA GLU A 60 -12.30 -1.37 -8.67
C GLU A 60 -12.55 0.15 -8.72
N ARG A 61 -13.20 0.70 -7.68
CA ARG A 61 -13.45 2.14 -7.56
C ARG A 61 -12.29 2.88 -6.91
N GLU A 62 -11.40 2.17 -6.26
CA GLU A 62 -10.23 2.67 -5.55
C GLU A 62 -8.95 2.50 -6.39
N GLY A 63 -8.99 1.66 -7.44
CA GLY A 63 -7.86 1.41 -8.34
C GLY A 63 -8.01 0.13 -9.13
N GLU A 64 -6.94 -0.27 -9.82
CA GLU A 64 -6.92 -1.42 -10.72
C GLU A 64 -6.24 -2.65 -10.13
N SER A 65 -5.32 -2.47 -9.18
CA SER A 65 -4.66 -3.57 -8.46
C SER A 65 -4.67 -3.37 -6.97
N THR A 66 -4.69 -4.46 -6.21
CA THR A 66 -4.72 -4.45 -4.74
C THR A 66 -3.62 -5.32 -4.16
N LEU A 67 -2.93 -4.80 -3.14
CA LEU A 67 -2.03 -5.53 -2.26
C LEU A 67 -2.78 -5.94 -0.99
N TRP A 68 -2.56 -7.16 -0.51
CA TRP A 68 -3.22 -7.76 0.64
C TRP A 68 -2.16 -8.28 1.61
N LEU A 69 -2.13 -7.78 2.84
CA LEU A 69 -1.25 -8.32 3.89
C LEU A 69 -2.00 -9.34 4.72
N ARG A 70 -1.47 -10.55 4.79
CA ARG A 70 -2.00 -11.66 5.58
C ARG A 70 -0.97 -12.19 6.56
N ASP A 71 -1.45 -12.70 7.70
CA ASP A 71 -0.62 -13.45 8.65
C ASP A 71 -0.58 -14.95 8.28
N ASN A 72 0.09 -15.74 9.11
CA ASN A 72 0.22 -17.19 8.93
C ASN A 72 -1.08 -17.98 9.09
N GLU A 73 -2.13 -17.37 9.64
CA GLU A 73 -3.49 -17.94 9.76
C GLU A 73 -4.41 -17.46 8.63
N ASP A 74 -3.84 -16.85 7.58
CA ASP A 74 -4.56 -16.25 6.46
C ASP A 74 -5.50 -15.10 6.86
N THR A 75 -5.29 -14.49 8.04
CA THR A 75 -6.07 -13.34 8.47
C THR A 75 -5.68 -12.11 7.68
N LEU A 76 -6.64 -11.45 7.04
CA LEU A 76 -6.41 -10.17 6.35
C LEU A 76 -6.18 -9.06 7.38
N LEU A 77 -4.99 -8.46 7.37
CA LEU A 77 -4.57 -7.41 8.29
C LEU A 77 -4.69 -6.00 7.68
N ALA A 78 -4.44 -5.87 6.39
CA ALA A 78 -4.59 -4.62 5.65
C ALA A 78 -4.70 -4.89 4.16
N SER A 79 -5.28 -3.93 3.41
CA SER A 79 -5.28 -3.91 1.95
C SER A 79 -4.99 -2.51 1.43
N LEU A 80 -4.32 -2.43 0.28
CA LEU A 80 -3.97 -1.20 -0.41
C LEU A 80 -4.31 -1.34 -1.87
N THR A 81 -5.16 -0.44 -2.39
CA THR A 81 -5.59 -0.43 -3.79
C THR A 81 -5.01 0.79 -4.51
N PHE A 82 -4.45 0.56 -5.70
CA PHE A 82 -3.76 1.59 -6.46
C PHE A 82 -3.93 1.42 -7.96
N SER A 83 -3.61 2.47 -8.68
CA SER A 83 -3.42 2.47 -10.14
C SER A 83 -2.11 3.17 -10.50
N VAL A 84 -1.56 2.86 -11.66
CA VAL A 84 -0.51 3.66 -12.28
C VAL A 84 -1.12 4.41 -13.47
N ALA A 85 -1.06 5.71 -13.42
CA ALA A 85 -1.61 6.60 -14.44
C ALA A 85 -0.49 7.40 -15.11
N ARG A 86 -0.81 8.08 -16.21
CA ARG A 86 0.08 9.03 -16.87
C ARG A 86 -0.32 10.46 -16.51
N SER A 87 0.64 11.23 -16.01
CA SER A 87 0.45 12.65 -15.69
C SER A 87 1.64 13.43 -16.22
N ASN A 88 1.40 14.45 -17.06
CA ASN A 88 2.44 15.26 -17.70
C ASN A 88 3.55 14.41 -18.37
N GLY A 89 3.15 13.33 -19.05
CA GLY A 89 4.07 12.42 -19.75
C GLY A 89 4.83 11.45 -18.83
N GLN A 90 4.69 11.55 -17.51
CA GLN A 90 5.33 10.68 -16.52
C GLN A 90 4.37 9.64 -15.95
N GLN A 91 4.88 8.48 -15.59
CA GLN A 91 4.10 7.48 -14.84
C GLN A 91 4.04 7.88 -13.37
N VAL A 92 2.83 7.91 -12.83
CA VAL A 92 2.54 8.23 -11.44
C VAL A 92 1.69 7.13 -10.82
N MET A 93 1.98 6.76 -9.58
CA MET A 93 1.18 5.80 -8.83
C MET A 93 0.15 6.55 -8.01
N VAL A 94 -1.10 6.11 -8.04
CA VAL A 94 -2.21 6.73 -7.32
C VAL A 94 -2.84 5.72 -6.38
N ILE A 95 -2.73 5.95 -5.08
CA ILE A 95 -3.38 5.14 -4.04
C ILE A 95 -4.79 5.67 -3.84
N GLY A 96 -5.78 4.86 -4.21
CA GLY A 96 -7.19 5.21 -4.05
C GLY A 96 -7.83 4.63 -2.79
N GLY A 97 -7.19 3.63 -2.16
CA GLY A 97 -7.69 3.02 -0.93
C GLY A 97 -6.60 2.38 -0.08
N LEU A 98 -6.71 2.51 1.23
CA LEU A 98 -5.85 1.85 2.22
C LEU A 98 -6.71 1.45 3.42
N GLN A 99 -7.10 0.20 3.47
CA GLN A 99 -8.05 -0.32 4.45
C GLN A 99 -7.34 -1.13 5.53
N GLY A 100 -7.87 -1.06 6.75
CA GLY A 100 -7.54 -2.02 7.82
C GLY A 100 -8.32 -3.32 7.66
N PRO A 101 -8.21 -4.24 8.63
CA PRO A 101 -8.91 -5.51 8.59
C PRO A 101 -10.43 -5.32 8.70
N ARG A 102 -11.17 -6.41 8.42
CA ARG A 102 -12.61 -6.45 8.67
C ARG A 102 -12.91 -6.27 10.16
N ARG A 103 -14.12 -5.84 10.48
CA ARG A 103 -14.59 -5.63 11.88
C ARG A 103 -14.51 -6.89 12.77
N SER A 104 -14.53 -8.07 12.17
CA SER A 104 -14.35 -9.35 12.89
C SER A 104 -12.96 -9.55 13.46
N VAL A 105 -11.94 -8.88 12.92
CA VAL A 105 -10.57 -8.92 13.42
C VAL A 105 -10.42 -7.94 14.57
N THR A 106 -10.03 -8.44 15.73
CA THR A 106 -9.92 -7.63 16.94
C THR A 106 -8.72 -6.67 16.89
N ARG A 107 -8.78 -5.60 17.68
CA ARG A 107 -7.63 -4.67 17.81
C ARG A 107 -6.37 -5.36 18.34
N ASP A 108 -6.52 -6.44 19.10
CA ASP A 108 -5.39 -7.15 19.67
C ASP A 108 -4.62 -7.94 18.63
N VAL A 109 -5.27 -8.50 17.60
CA VAL A 109 -4.59 -9.10 16.44
C VAL A 109 -3.69 -8.06 15.76
N ILE A 110 -4.19 -6.84 15.54
CA ILE A 110 -3.38 -5.77 14.94
C ILE A 110 -2.22 -5.32 15.82
N LYS A 111 -2.41 -5.27 17.15
CA LYS A 111 -1.32 -4.98 18.10
C LYS A 111 -0.26 -6.08 18.08
N LEU A 112 -0.68 -7.35 18.04
CA LEU A 112 0.24 -8.50 17.96
C LEU A 112 1.04 -8.46 16.66
N ALA A 113 0.37 -8.29 15.51
CA ALA A 113 1.04 -8.13 14.23
C ALA A 113 2.02 -6.97 14.21
N THR A 114 1.64 -5.81 14.78
CA THR A 114 2.54 -4.65 14.89
C THR A 114 3.77 -4.95 15.74
N ARG A 115 3.61 -5.65 16.87
CA ARG A 115 4.74 -6.05 17.74
C ARG A 115 5.63 -7.08 17.06
N ALA A 116 5.03 -8.06 16.36
CA ALA A 116 5.75 -9.05 15.58
C ALA A 116 6.59 -8.42 14.49
N CYS A 117 6.07 -7.38 13.82
CA CYS A 117 6.79 -6.60 12.81
C CYS A 117 7.63 -5.43 13.41
N HIS A 118 8.15 -5.59 14.63
CA HIS A 118 9.03 -4.62 15.27
C HIS A 118 8.49 -3.17 15.29
N GLY A 119 7.18 -3.03 15.53
CA GLY A 119 6.49 -1.75 15.59
C GLY A 119 6.03 -1.20 14.24
N LEU A 120 6.14 -1.96 13.15
CA LEU A 120 5.54 -1.60 11.86
C LEU A 120 4.06 -2.00 11.84
N PHE A 121 3.18 -1.02 11.65
CA PHE A 121 1.76 -1.28 11.46
C PHE A 121 1.50 -2.00 10.12
N PRO A 122 0.50 -2.87 10.01
CA PRO A 122 0.14 -3.55 8.78
C PRO A 122 0.04 -2.64 7.56
N LYS A 123 -0.58 -1.47 7.68
CA LYS A 123 -0.65 -0.48 6.60
C LYS A 123 0.72 0.06 6.18
N ARG A 124 1.67 0.21 7.12
CA ARG A 124 3.05 0.62 6.79
C ARG A 124 3.80 -0.47 6.04
N VAL A 125 3.59 -1.74 6.38
CA VAL A 125 4.17 -2.86 5.63
C VAL A 125 3.73 -2.82 4.16
N LEU A 126 2.44 -2.59 3.90
CA LEU A 126 1.95 -2.45 2.52
C LEU A 126 2.55 -1.24 1.80
N MET A 127 2.76 -0.13 2.51
CA MET A 127 3.42 1.04 1.93
C MET A 127 4.87 0.74 1.56
N GLU A 128 5.61 -0.02 2.38
CA GLU A 128 6.99 -0.43 2.05
C GLU A 128 7.01 -1.27 0.77
N VAL A 129 6.12 -2.25 0.65
CA VAL A 129 5.99 -3.03 -0.60
C VAL A 129 5.67 -2.12 -1.77
N LEU A 130 4.73 -1.18 -1.65
CA LEU A 130 4.39 -0.24 -2.70
C LEU A 130 5.58 0.63 -3.13
N PHE A 131 6.38 1.13 -2.17
CA PHE A 131 7.61 1.88 -2.45
C PHE A 131 8.62 1.04 -3.21
N GLN A 132 8.76 -0.25 -2.87
CA GLN A 132 9.63 -1.16 -3.61
C GLN A 132 9.13 -1.39 -5.05
N LEU A 133 7.81 -1.49 -5.27
CA LEU A 133 7.22 -1.57 -6.61
C LEU A 133 7.50 -0.28 -7.41
N ALA A 134 7.32 0.89 -6.79
CA ALA A 134 7.58 2.18 -7.43
C ALA A 134 9.07 2.35 -7.78
N ALA A 135 9.97 1.99 -6.87
CA ALA A 135 11.43 2.13 -7.06
C ALA A 135 11.98 1.24 -8.19
N ARG A 136 11.34 0.09 -8.45
CA ARG A 136 11.75 -0.87 -9.49
C ARG A 136 11.02 -0.68 -10.82
N SER A 137 10.17 0.32 -10.90
CA SER A 137 9.41 0.64 -12.11
C SER A 137 9.68 2.09 -12.56
N SER A 138 9.06 2.49 -13.65
CA SER A 138 9.19 3.84 -14.21
C SER A 138 8.36 4.91 -13.49
N VAL A 139 7.80 4.60 -12.32
CA VAL A 139 7.02 5.55 -11.50
C VAL A 139 7.90 6.70 -10.99
N ARG A 140 7.42 7.94 -11.17
CA ARG A 140 8.15 9.17 -10.80
C ARG A 140 7.52 9.94 -9.65
N ALA A 141 6.27 9.63 -9.29
CA ALA A 141 5.59 10.23 -8.15
C ALA A 141 4.53 9.27 -7.60
N ILE A 142 4.24 9.39 -6.31
CA ILE A 142 3.16 8.65 -5.64
C ILE A 142 2.18 9.68 -5.10
N PHE A 143 0.93 9.54 -5.50
CA PHE A 143 -0.19 10.31 -4.99
C PHE A 143 -1.13 9.43 -4.18
N ALA A 144 -1.84 10.02 -3.23
CA ALA A 144 -2.81 9.33 -2.42
C ALA A 144 -4.06 10.19 -2.22
N VAL A 145 -5.22 9.56 -2.18
CA VAL A 145 -6.46 10.25 -1.88
C VAL A 145 -6.47 10.71 -0.43
N SER A 146 -7.00 11.93 -0.19
CA SER A 146 -7.27 12.43 1.16
C SER A 146 -8.55 11.82 1.72
N ASP A 147 -8.86 12.15 2.97
CA ASP A 147 -10.15 11.81 3.57
C ASP A 147 -11.34 12.37 2.77
N GLU A 148 -11.19 13.56 2.16
CA GLU A 148 -12.23 14.18 1.32
C GLU A 148 -12.27 13.60 -0.10
N GLY A 149 -11.14 13.13 -0.62
CA GLY A 149 -11.00 12.57 -1.96
C GLY A 149 -11.49 11.15 -2.12
N HIS A 150 -11.70 10.44 -1.01
CA HIS A 150 -12.05 9.03 -1.06
C HIS A 150 -13.44 8.80 -1.66
N VAL A 151 -13.56 7.74 -2.49
CA VAL A 151 -14.78 7.44 -3.27
C VAL A 151 -16.04 7.29 -2.41
N PHE A 152 -15.93 6.85 -1.16
CA PHE A 152 -17.08 6.70 -0.26
C PHE A 152 -17.60 8.03 0.30
N ARG A 153 -16.88 9.13 0.15
CA ARG A 153 -17.37 10.47 0.47
C ARG A 153 -18.10 11.16 -0.69
N ALA A 154 -18.05 10.59 -1.91
CA ALA A 154 -18.87 11.09 -3.00
C ALA A 154 -20.35 11.10 -2.58
N LEU A 155 -21.09 12.16 -2.96
CA LEU A 155 -22.50 12.41 -2.59
C LEU A 155 -23.39 11.19 -2.70
N ARG A 156 -23.18 10.36 -3.73
CA ARG A 156 -23.90 9.14 -4.02
C ARG A 156 -23.78 8.05 -2.92
N TYR A 157 -22.69 8.04 -2.15
CA TYR A 157 -22.40 7.04 -1.10
C TYR A 157 -22.54 7.59 0.31
N ARG A 158 -22.73 8.90 0.44
CA ARG A 158 -22.83 9.58 1.73
C ARG A 158 -23.98 9.08 2.59
N LEU A 159 -25.08 8.67 1.98
CA LEU A 159 -26.28 8.16 2.69
C LEU A 159 -26.11 6.71 3.16
N SER A 160 -25.33 5.88 2.45
CA SER A 160 -25.23 4.44 2.76
C SER A 160 -23.97 4.03 3.52
N LYS A 161 -22.83 4.71 3.33
CA LYS A 161 -21.53 4.30 3.89
C LYS A 161 -20.77 5.41 4.65
N GLY A 162 -21.21 6.66 4.56
CA GLY A 162 -20.49 7.81 5.16
C GLY A 162 -20.35 7.80 6.68
N ARG A 163 -21.21 7.07 7.40
CA ARG A 163 -21.16 6.95 8.86
C ARG A 163 -20.10 5.96 9.38
N HIS A 164 -19.46 5.19 8.51
CA HIS A 164 -18.57 4.09 8.91
C HIS A 164 -17.12 4.29 8.46
N PHE A 165 -16.79 5.45 7.92
CA PHE A 165 -15.43 5.77 7.51
C PHE A 165 -14.65 6.29 8.72
N HIS A 166 -13.88 5.39 9.35
CA HIS A 166 -13.07 5.70 10.55
C HIS A 166 -11.56 5.78 10.27
N ALA A 167 -11.14 5.71 9.02
CA ALA A 167 -9.73 5.83 8.68
C ALA A 167 -9.40 7.30 8.41
N SER A 168 -8.54 7.91 9.21
CA SER A 168 -7.92 9.18 8.87
C SER A 168 -6.78 8.90 7.91
N TYR A 169 -7.02 9.09 6.62
CA TYR A 169 -5.98 9.03 5.60
C TYR A 169 -5.01 10.19 5.77
N ASP A 170 -5.52 11.38 6.04
CA ASP A 170 -4.72 12.58 6.14
C ASP A 170 -3.65 12.46 7.25
N GLU A 171 -4.01 11.94 8.44
CA GLU A 171 -3.05 11.68 9.51
C GLU A 171 -2.02 10.61 9.12
N PHE A 172 -2.46 9.55 8.43
CA PHE A 172 -1.56 8.50 8.01
C PHE A 172 -0.57 9.01 6.96
N TRP A 173 -1.03 9.74 5.94
CA TRP A 173 -0.14 10.31 4.92
C TRP A 173 0.84 11.34 5.50
N ALA A 174 0.40 12.18 6.43
CA ALA A 174 1.28 13.10 7.16
C ALA A 174 2.36 12.33 7.94
N SER A 175 2.02 11.18 8.54
CA SER A 175 2.99 10.32 9.26
C SER A 175 4.03 9.66 8.35
N LEU A 176 3.85 9.72 7.04
CA LEU A 176 4.77 9.24 5.99
C LEU A 176 5.52 10.40 5.31
N ASP A 177 5.58 11.58 5.95
CA ASP A 177 6.18 12.80 5.40
C ASP A 177 5.52 13.25 4.08
N GLY A 178 4.24 12.88 3.87
CA GLY A 178 3.43 13.30 2.74
C GLY A 178 3.17 14.80 2.75
N LYS A 179 2.99 15.38 1.57
CA LYS A 179 2.61 16.79 1.37
C LYS A 179 1.18 16.87 0.84
N LYS A 180 0.31 17.59 1.55
CA LYS A 180 -1.07 17.84 1.08
C LYS A 180 -1.03 18.82 -0.08
N LEU A 181 -1.44 18.38 -1.27
CA LEU A 181 -1.47 19.21 -2.48
C LEU A 181 -2.81 19.91 -2.68
N SER A 182 -3.89 19.30 -2.23
CA SER A 182 -5.25 19.85 -2.32
C SER A 182 -6.15 19.25 -1.24
N ALA A 183 -7.41 19.67 -1.18
CA ALA A 183 -8.41 19.02 -0.33
C ALA A 183 -8.56 17.51 -0.64
N PHE A 184 -8.22 17.06 -1.85
CA PHE A 184 -8.50 15.70 -2.33
C PHE A 184 -7.26 14.82 -2.51
N CYS A 185 -6.05 15.38 -2.44
CA CYS A 185 -4.83 14.70 -2.86
C CYS A 185 -3.62 15.02 -1.99
N TRP A 186 -2.83 14.00 -1.71
CA TRP A 186 -1.51 14.04 -1.10
C TRP A 186 -0.45 13.56 -2.08
N GLN A 187 0.74 14.12 -2.01
CA GLN A 187 1.94 13.58 -2.63
C GLN A 187 2.78 12.92 -1.54
N LEU A 188 3.16 11.67 -1.78
CA LEU A 188 4.00 10.89 -0.87
C LEU A 188 5.45 10.85 -1.38
N PRO A 189 6.44 10.63 -0.49
CA PRO A 189 7.80 10.35 -0.93
C PRO A 189 7.84 9.05 -1.74
N LEU A 190 8.86 8.88 -2.59
CA LEU A 190 9.08 7.65 -3.36
C LEU A 190 9.66 6.50 -2.51
N GLN A 191 10.18 6.82 -1.35
CA GLN A 191 10.70 5.88 -0.36
C GLN A 191 10.64 6.49 1.03
N MET A 192 10.58 5.66 2.05
CA MET A 192 10.68 6.13 3.43
C MET A 192 12.14 6.37 3.81
N ALA A 193 12.41 7.53 4.40
CA ALA A 193 13.72 7.79 5.00
C ALA A 193 13.94 6.88 6.22
N ARG A 194 15.05 6.15 6.24
CA ARG A 194 15.48 5.39 7.41
C ARG A 194 16.27 6.34 8.32
N LYS A 195 15.82 6.48 9.56
CA LYS A 195 16.59 7.21 10.58
C LYS A 195 17.92 6.50 10.85
N SER A 196 18.99 7.26 11.04
CA SER A 196 20.25 6.68 11.50
C SER A 196 20.09 6.14 12.92
N LEU A 197 20.87 5.13 13.29
CA LEU A 197 20.80 4.56 14.65
C LEU A 197 21.21 5.58 15.72
N GLU A 198 21.94 6.63 15.35
CA GLU A 198 22.37 7.72 16.23
C GLU A 198 21.20 8.62 16.62
N GLU A 199 20.28 8.87 15.67
CA GLU A 199 19.04 9.64 15.90
C GLU A 199 18.01 8.88 16.74
N ILE A 200 18.25 7.58 16.98
CA ILE A 200 17.32 6.72 17.71
C ILE A 200 17.81 6.58 19.15
N ALA A 201 16.89 6.83 20.11
CA ALA A 201 17.17 6.64 21.53
C ALA A 201 17.75 5.25 21.80
N SER A 202 18.81 5.16 22.59
CA SER A 202 19.59 3.94 22.81
C SER A 202 18.75 2.71 23.18
N LYS A 203 17.72 2.89 24.03
CA LYS A 203 16.77 1.84 24.43
C LYS A 203 15.92 1.25 23.29
N LYS A 204 15.82 1.97 22.16
CA LYS A 204 15.04 1.54 20.99
C LYS A 204 15.91 1.03 19.83
N ARG A 205 17.23 1.21 19.87
CA ARG A 205 18.14 0.87 18.77
C ARG A 205 18.04 -0.61 18.36
N ALA A 206 17.92 -1.52 19.33
CA ALA A 206 17.79 -2.95 19.04
C ALA A 206 16.49 -3.28 18.28
N GLU A 207 15.37 -2.65 18.64
CA GLU A 207 14.09 -2.79 17.92
C GLU A 207 14.19 -2.24 16.48
N TYR A 208 14.85 -1.09 16.31
CA TYR A 208 15.01 -0.49 14.98
C TYR A 208 15.96 -1.28 14.07
N ARG A 209 17.03 -1.90 14.61
CA ARG A 209 17.88 -2.81 13.83
C ARG A 209 17.07 -3.97 13.25
N ARG A 210 16.30 -4.66 14.10
CA ARG A 210 15.42 -5.76 13.64
C ARG A 210 14.35 -5.28 12.66
N ARG A 211 13.84 -4.06 12.84
CA ARG A 211 12.92 -3.45 11.87
C ARG A 211 13.60 -3.21 10.52
N PHE A 212 14.84 -2.76 10.51
CA PHE A 212 15.59 -2.56 9.26
C PHE A 212 15.91 -3.89 8.59
N GLU A 213 16.29 -4.92 9.33
CA GLU A 213 16.47 -6.29 8.82
C GLU A 213 15.17 -6.82 8.18
N LEU A 214 14.02 -6.62 8.82
CA LEU A 214 12.71 -6.98 8.26
C LEU A 214 12.39 -6.19 6.98
N LEU A 215 12.70 -4.90 6.93
CA LEU A 215 12.51 -4.09 5.72
C LEU A 215 13.42 -4.54 4.57
N ASP A 216 14.66 -4.95 4.88
CA ASP A 216 15.59 -5.50 3.89
C ASP A 216 15.11 -6.86 3.36
N GLU A 217 14.50 -7.70 4.20
CA GLU A 217 13.88 -8.96 3.79
C GLU A 217 12.67 -8.71 2.88
N ILE A 218 11.79 -7.76 3.22
CA ILE A 218 10.67 -7.34 2.36
C ILE A 218 11.20 -6.89 0.99
N GLU A 219 12.23 -6.04 0.98
CA GLU A 219 12.84 -5.56 -0.26
C GLU A 219 13.38 -6.71 -1.12
N ALA A 220 14.13 -7.64 -0.50
CA ALA A 220 14.68 -8.79 -1.19
C ALA A 220 13.58 -9.70 -1.75
N SER A 221 12.52 -9.93 -0.96
CA SER A 221 11.39 -10.74 -1.38
C SER A 221 10.62 -10.11 -2.55
N VAL A 222 10.34 -8.80 -2.51
CA VAL A 222 9.71 -8.11 -3.66
C VAL A 222 10.59 -8.21 -4.89
N LYS A 223 11.91 -8.02 -4.75
CA LYS A 223 12.86 -8.09 -5.86
C LYS A 223 12.84 -9.44 -6.59
N SER A 224 12.59 -10.54 -5.89
CA SER A 224 12.57 -11.87 -6.50
C SER A 224 11.35 -12.10 -7.43
N HIS A 225 10.38 -11.19 -7.46
CA HIS A 225 9.18 -11.26 -8.31
C HIS A 225 9.25 -10.34 -9.54
N PHE A 226 10.32 -9.52 -9.66
CA PHE A 226 10.62 -8.70 -10.83
C PHE A 226 11.55 -9.48 -11.79
#